data_830713812581e2680882a325d6d43e37
#
_entry.id   830713812581e2680882a325d6d43e37
#
_cell.length_a   1.000
_cell.length_b   1.000
_cell.length_c   1.000
_cell.angle_alpha   90.00
_cell.angle_beta   90.00
_cell.angle_gamma   90.00
#
_symmetry.space_group_name_H-M   'P 1'
#
loop_
_entity.id
_entity.type
_entity.pdbx_description
1 polymer ?
#
loop_
_entity_poly.entity_id
_entity_poly.type
_entity_poly.pdbx_seq_one_letter_code
_entity_poly.pdbx_strand_id
1 'polypeptide(L)'
;MKDADKKRLLREMMFFRRFEDRTFEAYMERKVGGFLHLYSGQEAVATGVLEMANVGKGQENDYVITGYRDHIHAIKTGAQPREVMAELYGKETGSSKGRGGSMHIFDASQNFMGGYALVGQPFPLAAGLALGAKHKGTDQIAICFLGDGANNQGTFHETLNMASVWELPVLFVCENNLYAIGTHIDRSTAVRDQYKRICAYDMKASQHDGMDIDTVMEAAKEAIDYVRKEQKPYFIEFMTYRYRGHSMSDAKGYRTKDEEEEWMQRDPIRLYSERLIEAGIVSDDEIKAMDKAIDDEIENDIIKFAEESPEPKVEDLNKYVLDDNPDPRWVGPLHK
;
A
#
# COMPACT_ATOMS: atom_id res chain seq x y z
N MET A 1 -1.80 23.23 5.83
CA MET A 1 -2.37 22.71 4.58
C MET A 1 -3.53 23.60 4.15
N LYS A 2 -3.71 23.85 2.83
CA LYS A 2 -4.83 24.66 2.29
C LYS A 2 -6.13 23.87 2.35
N ASP A 3 -7.28 24.56 2.42
CA ASP A 3 -8.59 23.88 2.48
C ASP A 3 -8.89 23.03 1.24
N ALA A 4 -8.43 23.47 0.07
CA ALA A 4 -8.53 22.66 -1.16
C ALA A 4 -7.78 21.32 -1.06
N ASP A 5 -6.60 21.29 -0.41
CA ASP A 5 -5.84 20.06 -0.21
C ASP A 5 -6.56 19.12 0.77
N LYS A 6 -7.19 19.68 1.81
CA LYS A 6 -7.97 18.91 2.77
C LYS A 6 -9.20 18.26 2.12
N LYS A 7 -9.93 19.01 1.28
CA LYS A 7 -11.05 18.47 0.50
C LYS A 7 -10.59 17.36 -0.45
N ARG A 8 -9.44 17.54 -1.11
CA ARG A 8 -8.85 16.53 -2.00
C ARG A 8 -8.51 15.25 -1.24
N LEU A 9 -7.87 15.36 -0.08
CA LEU A 9 -7.51 14.18 0.74
C LEU A 9 -8.75 13.43 1.24
N LEU A 10 -9.80 14.15 1.65
CA LEU A 10 -11.06 13.51 1.99
C LEU A 10 -11.63 12.74 0.80
N ARG A 11 -11.71 13.38 -0.37
CA ARG A 11 -12.20 12.73 -1.59
C ARG A 11 -11.34 11.51 -1.97
N GLU A 12 -10.03 11.58 -1.82
CA GLU A 12 -9.14 10.45 -2.10
C GLU A 12 -9.43 9.25 -1.18
N MET A 13 -9.54 9.47 0.13
CA MET A 13 -9.87 8.37 1.05
C MET A 13 -11.26 7.78 0.77
N MET A 14 -12.26 8.61 0.45
CA MET A 14 -13.59 8.16 0.02
C MET A 14 -13.52 7.34 -1.26
N PHE A 15 -12.75 7.81 -2.25
CA PHE A 15 -12.52 7.10 -3.51
C PHE A 15 -11.86 5.73 -3.27
N PHE A 16 -10.85 5.66 -2.43
CA PHE A 16 -10.16 4.41 -2.11
C PHE A 16 -11.08 3.40 -1.44
N ARG A 17 -11.88 3.84 -0.47
CA ARG A 17 -12.89 3.00 0.16
C ARG A 17 -13.89 2.47 -0.86
N ARG A 18 -14.42 3.35 -1.70
CA ARG A 18 -15.42 2.98 -2.70
C ARG A 18 -14.85 2.08 -3.79
N PHE A 19 -13.60 2.31 -4.21
CA PHE A 19 -12.87 1.43 -5.13
C PHE A 19 -12.77 0.00 -4.57
N GLU A 20 -12.39 -0.14 -3.30
CA GLU A 20 -12.28 -1.44 -2.63
C GLU A 20 -13.65 -2.10 -2.43
N ASP A 21 -14.68 -1.34 -2.10
CA ASP A 21 -16.04 -1.87 -1.96
C ASP A 21 -16.59 -2.34 -3.31
N ARG A 22 -16.34 -1.60 -4.40
CA ARG A 22 -16.72 -2.04 -5.74
C ARG A 22 -15.91 -3.24 -6.23
N THR A 23 -14.65 -3.33 -5.83
CA THR A 23 -13.81 -4.52 -6.06
C THR A 23 -14.39 -5.74 -5.35
N PHE A 24 -14.87 -5.58 -4.11
CA PHE A 24 -15.60 -6.64 -3.40
C PHE A 24 -16.84 -7.09 -4.15
N GLU A 25 -17.67 -6.16 -4.64
CA GLU A 25 -18.86 -6.49 -5.42
C GLU A 25 -18.50 -7.27 -6.68
N ALA A 26 -17.47 -6.84 -7.43
CA ALA A 26 -16.96 -7.52 -8.61
C ALA A 26 -16.46 -8.95 -8.30
N TYR A 27 -15.84 -9.15 -7.13
CA TYR A 27 -15.46 -10.48 -6.67
C TYR A 27 -16.68 -11.39 -6.42
N MET A 28 -17.73 -10.84 -5.79
CA MET A 28 -18.99 -11.57 -5.58
C MET A 28 -19.69 -11.90 -6.91
N GLU A 29 -19.55 -11.05 -7.91
CA GLU A 29 -19.99 -11.28 -9.29
C GLU A 29 -19.10 -12.28 -10.06
N ARG A 30 -18.01 -12.78 -9.45
CA ARG A 30 -17.01 -13.67 -10.04
C ARG A 30 -16.24 -13.09 -11.23
N LYS A 31 -16.13 -11.77 -11.28
CA LYS A 31 -15.34 -11.05 -12.27
C LYS A 31 -13.86 -10.91 -11.87
N VAL A 32 -13.59 -10.96 -10.56
CA VAL A 32 -12.24 -10.94 -9.98
C VAL A 32 -11.89 -12.36 -9.53
N GLY A 33 -10.75 -12.88 -10.00
CA GLY A 33 -10.27 -14.21 -9.69
C GLY A 33 -9.21 -14.23 -8.58
N GLY A 34 -8.89 -15.46 -8.10
CA GLY A 34 -7.81 -15.66 -7.14
C GLY A 34 -8.14 -15.18 -5.71
N PHE A 35 -7.09 -14.81 -4.97
CA PHE A 35 -7.21 -14.29 -3.60
C PHE A 35 -7.28 -12.78 -3.62
N LEU A 36 -8.40 -12.22 -3.20
CA LEU A 36 -8.62 -10.78 -3.12
C LEU A 36 -8.36 -10.27 -1.70
N HIS A 37 -7.51 -9.24 -1.56
CA HIS A 37 -7.15 -8.61 -0.30
C HIS A 37 -7.48 -7.12 -0.33
N LEU A 38 -8.50 -6.71 0.40
CA LEU A 38 -8.98 -5.34 0.43
C LEU A 38 -8.31 -4.51 1.53
N TYR A 39 -8.10 -3.23 1.26
CA TYR A 39 -7.43 -2.29 2.16
C TYR A 39 -8.39 -1.52 3.09
N SER A 40 -9.71 -1.73 2.97
CA SER A 40 -10.76 -1.00 3.69
C SER A 40 -10.50 -0.90 5.21
N GLY A 41 -10.54 0.32 5.73
CA GLY A 41 -10.29 0.68 7.13
C GLY A 41 -8.90 1.30 7.38
N GLN A 42 -7.97 1.19 6.46
CA GLN A 42 -6.58 1.64 6.61
C GLN A 42 -6.23 2.85 5.71
N GLU A 43 -7.23 3.48 5.08
CA GLU A 43 -7.06 4.49 4.02
C GLU A 43 -6.20 5.67 4.46
N ALA A 44 -6.28 6.06 5.73
CA ALA A 44 -5.49 7.18 6.25
C ALA A 44 -3.98 6.91 6.18
N VAL A 45 -3.53 5.65 6.39
CA VAL A 45 -2.10 5.32 6.40
C VAL A 45 -1.50 5.48 5.02
N ALA A 46 -2.01 4.76 4.01
CA ALA A 46 -1.47 4.87 2.65
C ALA A 46 -1.60 6.29 2.11
N THR A 47 -2.77 6.94 2.30
CA THR A 47 -3.00 8.30 1.82
C THR A 47 -2.04 9.29 2.48
N GLY A 48 -1.93 9.26 3.81
CA GLY A 48 -1.14 10.23 4.55
C GLY A 48 0.37 10.07 4.36
N VAL A 49 0.87 8.83 4.36
CA VAL A 49 2.30 8.56 4.13
C VAL A 49 2.71 8.97 2.72
N LEU A 50 1.96 8.54 1.71
CA LEU A 50 2.30 8.82 0.31
C LEU A 50 2.01 10.27 -0.09
N GLU A 51 1.15 10.99 0.64
CA GLU A 51 0.99 12.45 0.47
C GLU A 51 2.28 13.22 0.83
N MET A 52 3.05 12.71 1.79
CA MET A 52 4.30 13.33 2.23
C MET A 52 5.51 12.88 1.41
N ALA A 53 5.37 11.84 0.61
CA ALA A 53 6.40 11.31 -0.26
C ALA A 53 6.45 12.03 -1.62
N ASN A 54 7.54 11.83 -2.36
CA ASN A 54 7.62 12.24 -3.75
C ASN A 54 6.98 11.17 -4.64
N VAL A 55 5.69 11.32 -4.93
CA VAL A 55 4.93 10.40 -5.81
C VAL A 55 4.21 11.17 -6.92
N GLY A 56 3.70 10.47 -7.95
CA GLY A 56 2.98 11.08 -9.07
C GLY A 56 3.88 11.84 -10.06
N LYS A 57 5.19 11.59 -10.07
CA LYS A 57 6.19 12.25 -10.94
C LYS A 57 6.94 11.26 -11.85
N GLY A 58 6.42 10.06 -12.00
CA GLY A 58 7.05 9.02 -12.79
C GLY A 58 8.34 8.50 -12.15
N GLN A 59 9.39 8.34 -12.93
CA GLN A 59 10.65 7.76 -12.46
C GLN A 59 11.48 8.64 -11.51
N GLU A 60 11.06 9.86 -11.27
CA GLU A 60 11.62 10.74 -10.24
C GLU A 60 10.99 10.49 -8.86
N ASN A 61 9.96 9.64 -8.80
CA ASN A 61 9.30 9.26 -7.54
C ASN A 61 10.26 8.54 -6.59
N ASP A 62 9.95 8.61 -5.31
CA ASP A 62 10.44 7.65 -4.34
C ASP A 62 10.00 6.23 -4.74
N TYR A 63 10.78 5.23 -4.37
CA TYR A 63 10.38 3.84 -4.60
C TYR A 63 9.37 3.41 -3.56
N VAL A 64 8.23 2.88 -4.01
CA VAL A 64 7.19 2.35 -3.14
C VAL A 64 7.05 0.86 -3.38
N ILE A 65 7.08 0.07 -2.31
CA ILE A 65 6.92 -1.38 -2.33
C ILE A 65 6.06 -1.82 -1.15
N THR A 66 5.21 -2.82 -1.34
CA THR A 66 4.27 -3.25 -0.31
C THR A 66 4.04 -4.76 -0.32
N GLY A 67 3.33 -5.27 0.67
CA GLY A 67 2.76 -6.60 0.66
C GLY A 67 1.57 -6.71 -0.30
N TYR A 68 0.84 -7.80 -0.19
CA TYR A 68 -0.25 -8.20 -1.08
C TYR A 68 -1.54 -7.36 -0.99
N ARG A 69 -1.59 -6.34 -0.17
CA ARG A 69 -2.73 -5.42 0.00
C ARG A 69 -2.36 -4.07 -0.62
N ASP A 70 -2.21 -4.06 -1.93
CA ASP A 70 -1.41 -3.10 -2.67
C ASP A 70 -2.21 -2.14 -3.56
N HIS A 71 -3.54 -2.35 -3.74
CA HIS A 71 -4.36 -1.57 -4.67
C HIS A 71 -4.23 -0.06 -4.44
N ILE A 72 -4.46 0.36 -3.20
CA ILE A 72 -4.47 1.79 -2.85
C ILE A 72 -3.08 2.39 -2.91
N HIS A 73 -2.06 1.63 -2.49
CA HIS A 73 -0.66 2.08 -2.58
C HIS A 73 -0.26 2.31 -4.04
N ALA A 74 -0.65 1.39 -4.95
CA ALA A 74 -0.39 1.54 -6.39
C ALA A 74 -1.06 2.81 -6.94
N ILE A 75 -2.36 2.98 -6.69
CA ILE A 75 -3.13 4.13 -7.19
C ILE A 75 -2.55 5.44 -6.62
N LYS A 76 -2.30 5.51 -5.32
CA LYS A 76 -1.75 6.72 -4.69
C LYS A 76 -0.33 7.04 -5.17
N THR A 77 0.45 6.04 -5.58
CA THR A 77 1.79 6.26 -6.17
C THR A 77 1.72 6.78 -7.59
N GLY A 78 0.58 6.61 -8.29
CA GLY A 78 0.36 7.15 -9.64
C GLY A 78 -0.16 6.15 -10.66
N ALA A 79 -0.34 4.87 -10.29
CA ALA A 79 -0.95 3.89 -11.18
C ALA A 79 -2.41 4.29 -11.50
N GLN A 80 -2.83 4.04 -12.74
CA GLN A 80 -4.18 4.41 -13.16
C GLN A 80 -5.23 3.47 -12.53
N PRO A 81 -6.26 3.97 -11.83
CA PRO A 81 -7.26 3.13 -11.17
C PRO A 81 -7.94 2.14 -12.11
N ARG A 82 -8.20 2.52 -13.36
CA ARG A 82 -8.80 1.66 -14.37
C ARG A 82 -7.89 0.50 -14.80
N GLU A 83 -6.57 0.71 -14.82
CA GLU A 83 -5.59 -0.34 -15.13
C GLU A 83 -5.42 -1.29 -13.94
N VAL A 84 -5.50 -0.77 -12.71
CA VAL A 84 -5.55 -1.60 -11.50
C VAL A 84 -6.80 -2.47 -11.50
N MET A 85 -7.98 -1.91 -11.80
CA MET A 85 -9.22 -2.71 -11.89
C MET A 85 -9.16 -3.73 -13.04
N ALA A 86 -8.64 -3.36 -14.20
CA ALA A 86 -8.45 -4.28 -15.31
C ALA A 86 -7.51 -5.45 -14.94
N GLU A 87 -6.48 -5.19 -14.11
CA GLU A 87 -5.62 -6.24 -13.56
C GLU A 87 -6.39 -7.21 -12.68
N LEU A 88 -7.25 -6.70 -11.79
CA LEU A 88 -8.11 -7.50 -10.93
C LEU A 88 -9.09 -8.38 -11.74
N TYR A 89 -9.57 -7.87 -12.88
CA TYR A 89 -10.40 -8.60 -13.84
C TYR A 89 -9.60 -9.56 -14.73
N GLY A 90 -8.27 -9.61 -14.58
CA GLY A 90 -7.39 -10.48 -15.37
C GLY A 90 -7.25 -10.05 -16.84
N LYS A 91 -7.40 -8.76 -17.16
CA LYS A 91 -7.42 -8.23 -18.52
C LYS A 91 -6.03 -7.81 -19.02
N GLU A 92 -5.81 -7.89 -20.34
CA GLU A 92 -4.53 -7.52 -20.98
C GLU A 92 -4.13 -6.07 -20.72
N THR A 93 -5.10 -5.18 -20.51
CA THR A 93 -4.87 -3.76 -20.21
C THR A 93 -4.54 -3.48 -18.73
N GLY A 94 -4.52 -4.53 -17.90
CA GLY A 94 -4.11 -4.41 -16.50
C GLY A 94 -2.64 -4.02 -16.34
N SER A 95 -2.30 -3.45 -15.19
CA SER A 95 -0.95 -2.96 -14.86
C SER A 95 0.13 -4.04 -14.98
N SER A 96 -0.21 -5.30 -14.71
CA SER A 96 0.63 -6.50 -14.89
C SER A 96 0.10 -7.41 -16.02
N LYS A 97 -0.66 -6.83 -16.97
CA LYS A 97 -1.24 -7.52 -18.15
C LYS A 97 -2.16 -8.68 -17.80
N GLY A 98 -2.92 -8.53 -16.69
CA GLY A 98 -3.86 -9.54 -16.20
C GLY A 98 -3.20 -10.78 -15.57
N ARG A 99 -1.92 -10.71 -15.20
CA ARG A 99 -1.14 -11.86 -14.68
C ARG A 99 -0.84 -11.79 -13.20
N GLY A 100 -0.89 -10.61 -12.62
CA GLY A 100 -0.60 -10.37 -11.21
C GLY A 100 -1.82 -10.55 -10.30
N GLY A 101 -2.98 -10.12 -10.77
CA GLY A 101 -4.20 -10.07 -9.95
C GLY A 101 -4.04 -9.17 -8.74
N SER A 102 -4.81 -9.43 -7.67
CA SER A 102 -4.89 -8.56 -6.48
C SER A 102 -3.59 -8.42 -5.68
N MET A 103 -2.61 -9.31 -5.84
CA MET A 103 -1.44 -9.37 -4.95
C MET A 103 -0.13 -8.95 -5.62
N HIS A 104 -0.16 -8.67 -6.91
CA HIS A 104 1.05 -8.42 -7.71
C HIS A 104 0.80 -7.30 -8.72
N ILE A 105 0.33 -6.15 -8.23
CA ILE A 105 0.20 -4.93 -9.01
C ILE A 105 1.58 -4.28 -9.07
N PHE A 106 2.01 -3.91 -10.28
CA PHE A 106 3.29 -3.24 -10.52
C PHE A 106 3.09 -2.07 -11.46
N ASP A 107 3.78 -0.97 -11.21
CA ASP A 107 3.91 0.14 -12.15
C ASP A 107 5.30 0.77 -12.02
N ALA A 108 6.26 0.17 -12.73
CA ALA A 108 7.65 0.65 -12.73
C ALA A 108 7.78 2.06 -13.32
N SER A 109 6.81 2.53 -14.13
CA SER A 109 6.82 3.89 -14.68
C SER A 109 6.60 4.94 -13.60
N GLN A 110 5.93 4.57 -12.50
CA GLN A 110 5.66 5.39 -11.33
C GLN A 110 6.56 5.06 -10.12
N ASN A 111 7.57 4.19 -10.29
CA ASN A 111 8.37 3.63 -9.20
C ASN A 111 7.53 2.89 -8.13
N PHE A 112 6.34 2.41 -8.50
CA PHE A 112 5.63 1.44 -7.70
C PHE A 112 6.19 0.05 -8.00
N MET A 113 7.05 -0.42 -7.08
CA MET A 113 7.83 -1.65 -7.23
C MET A 113 7.09 -2.90 -6.79
N GLY A 114 5.78 -2.77 -6.64
CA GLY A 114 4.81 -3.84 -6.59
C GLY A 114 4.37 -4.31 -5.23
N GLY A 115 3.31 -5.12 -5.28
CA GLY A 115 2.79 -5.93 -4.19
C GLY A 115 3.34 -7.35 -4.23
N TYR A 116 3.56 -7.92 -3.05
CA TYR A 116 4.16 -9.25 -2.92
C TYR A 116 3.32 -10.15 -2.01
N ALA A 117 2.94 -11.32 -2.53
CA ALA A 117 2.19 -12.32 -1.76
C ALA A 117 3.04 -12.98 -0.66
N LEU A 118 4.34 -13.14 -0.88
CA LEU A 118 5.22 -13.74 0.12
C LEU A 118 5.50 -12.74 1.25
N VAL A 119 5.04 -13.10 2.44
CA VAL A 119 5.16 -12.27 3.63
C VAL A 119 6.63 -12.05 4.00
N GLY A 120 7.02 -10.78 4.15
CA GLY A 120 8.40 -10.39 4.47
C GLY A 120 9.32 -10.20 3.26
N GLN A 121 8.92 -10.62 2.06
CA GLN A 121 9.71 -10.43 0.84
C GLN A 121 10.00 -8.95 0.51
N PRO A 122 9.09 -7.99 0.74
CA PRO A 122 9.36 -6.58 0.46
C PRO A 122 10.55 -5.99 1.24
N PHE A 123 10.87 -6.49 2.43
CA PHE A 123 11.96 -5.94 3.25
C PHE A 123 13.31 -5.90 2.52
N PRO A 124 13.88 -7.02 2.09
CA PRO A 124 15.19 -7.00 1.42
C PRO A 124 15.13 -6.31 0.05
N LEU A 125 13.98 -6.34 -0.63
CA LEU A 125 13.81 -5.63 -1.90
C LEU A 125 13.83 -4.11 -1.70
N ALA A 126 13.16 -3.60 -0.67
CA ALA A 126 13.21 -2.18 -0.30
C ALA A 126 14.63 -1.73 0.05
N ALA A 127 15.36 -2.53 0.81
CA ALA A 127 16.76 -2.25 1.11
C ALA A 127 17.62 -2.22 -0.17
N GLY A 128 17.36 -3.11 -1.14
CA GLY A 128 18.00 -3.12 -2.44
C GLY A 128 17.70 -1.87 -3.27
N LEU A 129 16.44 -1.41 -3.28
CA LEU A 129 16.03 -0.16 -3.95
C LEU A 129 16.73 1.06 -3.32
N ALA A 130 16.74 1.13 -1.99
CA ALA A 130 17.44 2.19 -1.26
C ALA A 130 18.96 2.18 -1.52
N LEU A 131 19.57 1.00 -1.57
CA LEU A 131 20.97 0.84 -1.95
C LEU A 131 21.23 1.35 -3.37
N GLY A 132 20.33 1.02 -4.30
CA GLY A 132 20.38 1.51 -5.69
C GLY A 132 20.31 3.03 -5.77
N ALA A 133 19.37 3.66 -5.03
CA ALA A 133 19.26 5.12 -4.95
C ALA A 133 20.55 5.76 -4.40
N LYS A 134 21.07 5.21 -3.30
CA LYS A 134 22.32 5.66 -2.69
C LYS A 134 23.51 5.55 -3.65
N HIS A 135 23.64 4.45 -4.38
CA HIS A 135 24.70 4.28 -5.39
C HIS A 135 24.58 5.23 -6.58
N LYS A 136 23.34 5.54 -6.99
CA LYS A 136 23.08 6.53 -8.06
C LYS A 136 23.30 7.97 -7.60
N GLY A 137 23.39 8.21 -6.29
CA GLY A 137 23.52 9.56 -5.71
C GLY A 137 22.25 10.39 -5.90
N THR A 138 21.07 9.74 -5.99
CA THR A 138 19.77 10.44 -6.03
C THR A 138 19.28 10.72 -4.62
N ASP A 139 18.31 11.63 -4.49
CA ASP A 139 17.64 11.93 -3.22
C ASP A 139 16.41 11.04 -2.96
N GLN A 140 16.16 10.07 -3.86
CA GLN A 140 15.07 9.10 -3.73
C GLN A 140 15.26 8.23 -2.49
N ILE A 141 14.16 7.91 -1.83
CA ILE A 141 14.11 6.94 -0.73
C ILE A 141 13.27 5.73 -1.14
N ALA A 142 13.41 4.63 -0.43
CA ALA A 142 12.51 3.50 -0.54
C ALA A 142 11.50 3.52 0.61
N ILE A 143 10.20 3.39 0.30
CA ILE A 143 9.11 3.31 1.27
C ILE A 143 8.52 1.90 1.18
N CYS A 144 8.61 1.16 2.28
CA CYS A 144 8.20 -0.24 2.35
C CYS A 144 7.03 -0.41 3.32
N PHE A 145 5.84 -0.70 2.80
CA PHE A 145 4.65 -0.96 3.61
C PHE A 145 4.50 -2.44 3.92
N LEU A 146 4.17 -2.76 5.16
CA LEU A 146 3.98 -4.14 5.63
C LEU A 146 3.04 -4.21 6.84
N GLY A 147 2.29 -5.29 6.95
CA GLY A 147 1.49 -5.58 8.13
C GLY A 147 2.35 -6.07 9.32
N ASP A 148 1.80 -5.97 10.51
CA ASP A 148 2.42 -6.39 11.78
C ASP A 148 2.93 -7.83 11.78
N GLY A 149 2.20 -8.75 11.13
CA GLY A 149 2.60 -10.15 11.02
C GLY A 149 3.89 -10.38 10.24
N ALA A 150 4.22 -9.51 9.27
CA ALA A 150 5.43 -9.60 8.49
C ALA A 150 6.70 -9.37 9.33
N ASN A 151 6.59 -8.61 10.42
CA ASN A 151 7.70 -8.31 11.32
C ASN A 151 8.20 -9.53 12.13
N ASN A 152 7.56 -10.68 12.00
CA ASN A 152 8.00 -11.94 12.61
C ASN A 152 8.75 -12.86 11.61
N GLN A 153 8.94 -12.41 10.36
CA GLN A 153 9.77 -13.12 9.38
C GLN A 153 11.26 -12.89 9.66
N GLY A 154 12.09 -13.87 9.38
CA GLY A 154 13.56 -13.74 9.52
C GLY A 154 14.13 -12.59 8.69
N THR A 155 13.62 -12.40 7.47
CA THR A 155 13.99 -11.32 6.55
C THR A 155 13.80 -9.93 7.14
N PHE A 156 12.84 -9.72 8.05
CA PHE A 156 12.70 -8.47 8.81
C PHE A 156 14.00 -8.15 9.57
N HIS A 157 14.44 -9.07 10.41
CA HIS A 157 15.62 -8.91 11.26
C HIS A 157 16.90 -8.71 10.46
N GLU A 158 17.08 -9.52 9.42
CA GLU A 158 18.23 -9.44 8.52
C GLU A 158 18.28 -8.10 7.80
N THR A 159 17.16 -7.66 7.26
CA THR A 159 17.07 -6.42 6.48
C THR A 159 17.27 -5.18 7.35
N LEU A 160 16.65 -5.11 8.53
CA LEU A 160 16.82 -3.96 9.41
C LEU A 160 18.28 -3.81 9.86
N ASN A 161 18.95 -4.93 10.17
CA ASN A 161 20.36 -4.91 10.48
C ASN A 161 21.20 -4.40 9.29
N MET A 162 20.97 -4.93 8.09
CA MET A 162 21.67 -4.47 6.88
C MET A 162 21.40 -2.99 6.58
N ALA A 163 20.15 -2.57 6.68
CA ALA A 163 19.75 -1.18 6.41
C ALA A 163 20.47 -0.21 7.36
N SER A 164 20.61 -0.57 8.65
CA SER A 164 21.32 0.25 9.62
C SER A 164 22.83 0.26 9.37
N VAL A 165 23.45 -0.92 9.15
CA VAL A 165 24.90 -1.02 8.91
C VAL A 165 25.33 -0.25 7.66
N TRP A 166 24.51 -0.26 6.61
CA TRP A 166 24.82 0.42 5.35
C TRP A 166 24.22 1.82 5.24
N GLU A 167 23.54 2.29 6.29
CA GLU A 167 22.86 3.59 6.33
C GLU A 167 22.02 3.80 5.08
N LEU A 168 21.07 2.90 4.84
CA LEU A 168 20.22 2.95 3.66
C LEU A 168 19.04 3.93 3.84
N PRO A 169 18.72 4.75 2.82
CA PRO A 169 17.58 5.66 2.86
C PRO A 169 16.27 4.89 2.64
N VAL A 170 15.82 4.16 3.65
CA VAL A 170 14.58 3.38 3.62
C VAL A 170 13.68 3.69 4.79
N LEU A 171 12.40 3.92 4.50
CA LEU A 171 11.33 4.04 5.47
C LEU A 171 10.54 2.74 5.51
N PHE A 172 10.56 2.06 6.64
CA PHE A 172 9.71 0.90 6.89
C PHE A 172 8.43 1.35 7.57
N VAL A 173 7.28 1.14 6.94
CA VAL A 173 5.94 1.52 7.42
C VAL A 173 5.20 0.26 7.85
N CYS A 174 4.99 0.11 9.14
CA CYS A 174 4.22 -0.99 9.70
C CYS A 174 2.74 -0.58 9.85
N GLU A 175 1.87 -1.22 9.09
CA GLU A 175 0.42 -1.12 9.21
C GLU A 175 -0.06 -2.15 10.23
N ASN A 176 0.01 -1.78 11.51
CA ASN A 176 -0.37 -2.68 12.60
C ASN A 176 -1.91 -2.71 12.73
N ASN A 177 -2.52 -3.68 12.08
CA ASN A 177 -3.96 -3.92 12.13
C ASN A 177 -4.34 -5.06 13.09
N LEU A 178 -3.44 -5.46 13.97
CA LEU A 178 -3.56 -6.44 15.06
C LEU A 178 -3.67 -7.91 14.61
N TYR A 179 -3.80 -8.20 13.32
CA TYR A 179 -4.08 -9.56 12.85
C TYR A 179 -3.23 -9.99 11.65
N ALA A 180 -2.43 -11.02 11.86
CA ALA A 180 -1.78 -11.79 10.80
C ALA A 180 -2.70 -12.94 10.38
N ILE A 181 -3.40 -12.82 9.24
CA ILE A 181 -4.53 -13.67 8.87
C ILE A 181 -5.58 -13.62 10.00
N GLY A 182 -5.72 -14.67 10.77
CA GLY A 182 -6.60 -14.78 11.94
C GLY A 182 -5.86 -14.82 13.28
N THR A 183 -4.53 -14.66 13.26
CA THR A 183 -3.73 -14.68 14.50
C THR A 183 -3.57 -13.28 15.04
N HIS A 184 -4.16 -13.01 16.21
CA HIS A 184 -3.99 -11.74 16.90
C HIS A 184 -2.54 -11.55 17.33
N ILE A 185 -2.04 -10.32 17.31
CA ILE A 185 -0.65 -9.97 17.62
C ILE A 185 -0.19 -10.47 18.99
N ASP A 186 -1.06 -10.47 20.01
CA ASP A 186 -0.76 -10.95 21.37
C ASP A 186 -0.44 -12.45 21.43
N ARG A 187 -0.79 -13.21 20.38
CA ARG A 187 -0.51 -14.66 20.28
C ARG A 187 0.78 -14.97 19.52
N SER A 188 1.31 -14.01 18.78
CA SER A 188 2.44 -14.24 17.90
C SER A 188 3.66 -13.40 18.21
N THR A 189 3.52 -12.33 19.03
CA THR A 189 4.56 -11.33 19.20
C THR A 189 4.75 -10.97 20.66
N ALA A 190 5.96 -11.25 21.19
CA ALA A 190 6.28 -11.00 22.59
C ALA A 190 6.30 -9.50 22.96
N VAL A 191 6.68 -8.64 22.04
CA VAL A 191 6.67 -7.17 22.18
C VAL A 191 5.62 -6.63 21.23
N ARG A 192 4.42 -6.34 21.76
CA ARG A 192 3.24 -5.91 21.00
C ARG A 192 3.51 -4.62 20.21
N ASP A 193 4.15 -3.63 20.86
CA ASP A 193 4.52 -2.37 20.25
C ASP A 193 5.75 -2.61 19.35
N GLN A 194 5.54 -2.77 18.05
CA GLN A 194 6.57 -3.20 17.10
C GLN A 194 7.76 -2.24 17.08
N TYR A 195 7.51 -0.92 17.18
CA TYR A 195 8.57 0.09 17.18
C TYR A 195 9.59 -0.10 18.30
N LYS A 196 9.21 -0.70 19.45
CA LYS A 196 10.12 -0.97 20.58
C LYS A 196 11.18 -2.02 20.25
N ARG A 197 10.90 -2.92 19.30
CA ARG A 197 11.85 -3.96 18.86
C ARG A 197 13.01 -3.38 18.06
N ILE A 198 12.82 -2.19 17.49
CA ILE A 198 13.73 -1.56 16.54
C ILE A 198 15.01 -1.06 17.21
N CYS A 199 14.99 -0.82 18.52
CA CYS A 199 16.19 -0.43 19.29
C CYS A 199 17.34 -1.44 19.15
N ALA A 200 17.04 -2.71 18.82
CA ALA A 200 18.05 -3.74 18.58
C ALA A 200 18.93 -3.48 17.34
N TYR A 201 18.52 -2.56 16.45
CA TYR A 201 19.20 -2.25 15.18
C TYR A 201 19.80 -0.84 15.16
N ASP A 202 19.82 -0.12 16.26
CA ASP A 202 20.25 1.30 16.33
C ASP A 202 19.54 2.17 15.27
N MET A 203 18.24 1.92 15.07
CA MET A 203 17.40 2.60 14.09
C MET A 203 16.35 3.44 14.80
N LYS A 204 16.09 4.65 14.30
CA LYS A 204 14.97 5.47 14.77
C LYS A 204 13.64 4.77 14.52
N ALA A 205 12.74 4.86 15.51
CA ALA A 205 11.40 4.31 15.38
C ALA A 205 10.37 5.12 16.16
N SER A 206 9.11 5.10 15.69
CA SER A 206 7.98 5.73 16.37
C SER A 206 6.68 4.96 16.12
N GLN A 207 5.68 5.19 16.96
CA GLN A 207 4.34 4.63 16.83
C GLN A 207 3.31 5.75 16.89
N HIS A 208 2.31 5.71 16.01
CA HIS A 208 1.28 6.72 15.89
C HIS A 208 -0.10 6.12 15.62
N ASP A 209 -1.14 6.93 15.77
CA ASP A 209 -2.50 6.59 15.37
C ASP A 209 -2.63 6.60 13.85
N GLY A 210 -2.93 5.42 13.28
CA GLY A 210 -3.15 5.24 11.84
C GLY A 210 -4.60 5.49 11.39
N MET A 211 -5.50 5.84 12.32
CA MET A 211 -6.89 6.17 12.00
C MET A 211 -7.13 7.69 11.86
N ASP A 212 -6.12 8.51 12.10
CA ASP A 212 -6.16 9.96 11.92
C ASP A 212 -5.16 10.41 10.86
N ILE A 213 -5.67 10.87 9.71
CA ILE A 213 -4.83 11.27 8.57
C ILE A 213 -3.89 12.44 8.88
N ASP A 214 -4.29 13.41 9.72
CA ASP A 214 -3.41 14.53 10.08
C ASP A 214 -2.23 14.03 10.92
N THR A 215 -2.47 13.13 11.87
CA THR A 215 -1.43 12.45 12.65
C THR A 215 -0.50 11.62 11.77
N VAL A 216 -1.07 10.88 10.82
CA VAL A 216 -0.27 10.08 9.86
C VAL A 216 0.64 10.99 9.02
N MET A 217 0.10 12.08 8.47
CA MET A 217 0.89 13.00 7.63
C MET A 217 2.01 13.68 8.41
N GLU A 218 1.75 14.13 9.64
CA GLU A 218 2.77 14.78 10.48
C GLU A 218 3.92 13.81 10.78
N ALA A 219 3.59 12.61 11.24
CA ALA A 219 4.56 11.59 11.58
C ALA A 219 5.33 11.08 10.34
N ALA A 220 4.62 10.87 9.21
CA ALA A 220 5.25 10.47 7.97
C ALA A 220 6.21 11.53 7.43
N LYS A 221 5.81 12.82 7.51
CA LYS A 221 6.68 13.93 7.11
C LYS A 221 7.98 13.94 7.91
N GLU A 222 7.91 13.83 9.23
CA GLU A 222 9.11 13.78 10.09
C GLU A 222 10.01 12.60 9.69
N ALA A 223 9.44 11.41 9.50
CA ALA A 223 10.18 10.21 9.16
C ALA A 223 10.82 10.30 7.76
N ILE A 224 10.08 10.76 6.74
CA ILE A 224 10.57 10.95 5.36
C ILE A 224 11.67 12.01 5.32
N ASP A 225 11.47 13.16 5.97
CA ASP A 225 12.48 14.22 6.04
C ASP A 225 13.77 13.70 6.71
N TYR A 226 13.64 12.90 7.77
CA TYR A 226 14.79 12.26 8.41
C TYR A 226 15.52 11.32 7.48
N VAL A 227 14.80 10.36 6.86
CA VAL A 227 15.41 9.36 5.96
C VAL A 227 16.13 10.04 4.80
N ARG A 228 15.50 11.05 4.20
CA ARG A 228 16.07 11.77 3.05
C ARG A 228 17.29 12.60 3.44
N LYS A 229 17.21 13.33 4.56
CA LYS A 229 18.29 14.22 5.00
C LYS A 229 19.47 13.47 5.59
N GLU A 230 19.20 12.54 6.50
CA GLU A 230 20.26 11.83 7.22
C GLU A 230 20.77 10.60 6.45
N GLN A 231 20.09 10.18 5.35
CA GLN A 231 20.41 8.99 4.58
C GLN A 231 20.50 7.73 5.46
N LYS A 232 19.58 7.61 6.41
CA LYS A 232 19.49 6.53 7.39
C LYS A 232 18.09 5.93 7.42
N PRO A 233 17.95 4.64 7.78
CA PRO A 233 16.66 4.00 7.84
C PRO A 233 15.82 4.53 9.02
N TYR A 234 14.49 4.42 8.86
CA TYR A 234 13.51 4.73 9.88
C TYR A 234 12.40 3.68 9.87
N PHE A 235 11.89 3.32 11.03
CA PHE A 235 10.73 2.46 11.18
C PHE A 235 9.58 3.24 11.81
N ILE A 236 8.42 3.26 11.15
CA ILE A 236 7.22 3.90 11.69
C ILE A 236 6.08 2.88 11.77
N GLU A 237 5.42 2.82 12.92
CA GLU A 237 4.28 1.96 13.17
C GLU A 237 3.01 2.79 13.27
N PHE A 238 2.02 2.47 12.45
CA PHE A 238 0.68 3.04 12.52
C PHE A 238 -0.31 2.01 13.05
N MET A 239 -0.95 2.34 14.16
CA MET A 239 -2.04 1.53 14.73
C MET A 239 -3.30 1.77 13.91
N THR A 240 -3.74 0.76 13.20
CA THR A 240 -4.87 0.83 12.27
C THR A 240 -5.77 -0.40 12.39
N TYR A 241 -6.82 -0.50 11.58
CA TYR A 241 -7.70 -1.66 11.60
C TYR A 241 -8.24 -2.02 10.23
N ARG A 242 -8.22 -3.30 9.91
CA ARG A 242 -8.75 -3.85 8.67
C ARG A 242 -10.21 -4.24 8.85
N TYR A 243 -11.15 -3.61 8.15
CA TYR A 243 -12.61 -3.88 8.32
C TYR A 243 -13.04 -5.21 7.70
N ARG A 244 -12.45 -5.61 6.60
CA ARG A 244 -12.73 -6.88 5.94
C ARG A 244 -11.90 -8.02 6.54
N GLY A 245 -12.22 -9.26 6.21
CA GLY A 245 -11.37 -10.42 6.51
C GLY A 245 -9.96 -10.29 5.92
N HIS A 246 -9.10 -11.23 6.21
CA HIS A 246 -7.75 -11.24 5.66
C HIS A 246 -7.78 -11.25 4.12
N SER A 247 -8.56 -12.16 3.56
CA SER A 247 -8.98 -12.19 2.16
C SER A 247 -10.49 -12.34 2.09
N MET A 248 -11.06 -12.28 0.90
CA MET A 248 -12.52 -12.38 0.76
C MET A 248 -13.10 -13.76 1.10
N SER A 249 -12.27 -14.79 1.17
CA SER A 249 -12.66 -16.12 1.68
C SER A 249 -12.65 -16.24 3.20
N ASP A 250 -12.18 -15.21 3.93
CA ASP A 250 -12.06 -15.21 5.38
C ASP A 250 -13.36 -14.75 6.07
N ALA A 251 -13.98 -15.64 6.82
CA ALA A 251 -15.23 -15.40 7.53
C ALA A 251 -15.11 -14.57 8.81
N LYS A 252 -13.90 -14.10 9.20
CA LYS A 252 -13.62 -13.28 10.40
C LYS A 252 -14.04 -13.88 11.75
N GLY A 253 -14.21 -15.19 11.85
CA GLY A 253 -14.70 -15.85 13.06
C GLY A 253 -13.78 -15.70 14.31
N TYR A 254 -12.64 -15.08 14.17
CA TYR A 254 -11.66 -14.80 15.23
C TYR A 254 -11.80 -13.41 15.87
N ARG A 255 -12.67 -12.55 15.34
CA ARG A 255 -12.96 -11.20 15.85
C ARG A 255 -14.31 -11.16 16.54
N THR A 256 -14.41 -10.31 17.55
CA THR A 256 -15.70 -10.02 18.17
C THR A 256 -16.38 -8.85 17.47
N LYS A 257 -17.71 -8.79 17.56
CA LYS A 257 -18.46 -7.64 17.01
C LYS A 257 -18.16 -6.35 17.76
N ASP A 258 -17.99 -6.44 19.07
CA ASP A 258 -17.68 -5.29 19.92
C ASP A 258 -16.34 -4.64 19.51
N GLU A 259 -15.32 -5.47 19.21
CA GLU A 259 -14.03 -4.99 18.70
C GLU A 259 -14.20 -4.30 17.34
N GLU A 260 -14.94 -4.91 16.41
CA GLU A 260 -15.18 -4.31 15.10
C GLU A 260 -15.93 -2.98 15.22
N GLU A 261 -16.95 -2.89 16.09
CA GLU A 261 -17.73 -1.68 16.33
C GLU A 261 -16.88 -0.57 16.96
N GLU A 262 -16.02 -0.89 17.93
CA GLU A 262 -15.10 0.05 18.55
C GLU A 262 -14.18 0.71 17.50
N TRP A 263 -13.57 -0.09 16.62
CA TRP A 263 -12.71 0.43 15.57
C TRP A 263 -13.48 1.20 14.50
N MET A 264 -14.70 0.79 14.16
CA MET A 264 -15.56 1.53 13.22
C MET A 264 -15.98 2.90 13.75
N GLN A 265 -16.05 3.09 15.08
CA GLN A 265 -16.27 4.42 15.67
C GLN A 265 -15.09 5.36 15.45
N ARG A 266 -13.94 4.84 15.05
CA ARG A 266 -12.73 5.58 14.70
C ARG A 266 -12.45 5.58 13.20
N ASP A 267 -13.48 5.40 12.36
CA ASP A 267 -13.33 5.38 10.90
C ASP A 267 -12.64 6.66 10.40
N PRO A 268 -11.51 6.54 9.67
CA PRO A 268 -10.68 7.69 9.30
C PRO A 268 -11.41 8.67 8.37
N ILE A 269 -12.29 8.15 7.49
CA ILE A 269 -13.04 8.99 6.56
C ILE A 269 -14.10 9.78 7.32
N ARG A 270 -14.82 9.11 8.21
CA ARG A 270 -15.88 9.75 9.02
C ARG A 270 -15.27 10.82 9.94
N LEU A 271 -14.24 10.48 10.71
CA LEU A 271 -13.60 11.44 11.63
C LEU A 271 -13.04 12.66 10.89
N TYR A 272 -12.43 12.45 9.73
CA TYR A 272 -11.92 13.55 8.93
C TYR A 272 -13.03 14.40 8.33
N SER A 273 -14.12 13.76 7.85
CA SER A 273 -15.32 14.47 7.37
C SER A 273 -15.94 15.36 8.44
N GLU A 274 -16.17 14.80 9.64
CA GLU A 274 -16.73 15.53 10.80
C GLU A 274 -15.87 16.75 11.14
N ARG A 275 -14.54 16.58 11.19
CA ARG A 275 -13.57 17.67 11.45
C ARG A 275 -13.63 18.77 10.38
N LEU A 276 -13.75 18.40 9.11
CA LEU A 276 -13.83 19.39 8.03
C LEU A 276 -15.19 20.12 8.00
N ILE A 277 -16.28 19.47 8.39
CA ILE A 277 -17.59 20.10 8.56
C ILE A 277 -17.55 21.09 9.73
N GLU A 278 -17.04 20.68 10.89
CA GLU A 278 -16.90 21.55 12.06
C GLU A 278 -16.04 22.80 11.77
N ALA A 279 -15.00 22.62 10.95
CA ALA A 279 -14.14 23.72 10.50
C ALA A 279 -14.78 24.60 9.40
N GLY A 280 -15.98 24.27 8.92
CA GLY A 280 -16.64 24.99 7.83
C GLY A 280 -15.95 24.87 6.47
N ILE A 281 -15.10 23.85 6.30
CA ILE A 281 -14.34 23.60 5.07
C ILE A 281 -15.20 22.86 4.04
N VAL A 282 -16.02 21.92 4.49
CA VAL A 282 -16.91 21.13 3.64
C VAL A 282 -18.31 21.06 4.27
N SER A 283 -19.34 20.93 3.48
CA SER A 283 -20.72 20.69 3.95
C SER A 283 -21.14 19.23 3.69
N ASP A 284 -22.19 18.76 4.40
CA ASP A 284 -22.79 17.45 4.15
C ASP A 284 -23.24 17.27 2.69
N ASP A 285 -23.75 18.33 2.07
CA ASP A 285 -24.18 18.27 0.67
C ASP A 285 -23.00 18.17 -0.29
N GLU A 286 -21.87 18.82 0.01
CA GLU A 286 -20.62 18.65 -0.75
C GLU A 286 -20.07 17.22 -0.61
N ILE A 287 -20.13 16.62 0.58
CA ILE A 287 -19.70 15.22 0.80
C ILE A 287 -20.57 14.26 -0.01
N LYS A 288 -21.90 14.42 0.03
CA LYS A 288 -22.82 13.61 -0.79
C LYS A 288 -22.57 13.78 -2.29
N ALA A 289 -22.25 15.00 -2.72
CA ALA A 289 -21.90 15.26 -4.11
C ALA A 289 -20.57 14.60 -4.51
N MET A 290 -19.56 14.60 -3.61
CA MET A 290 -18.30 13.87 -3.81
C MET A 290 -18.55 12.38 -3.92
N ASP A 291 -19.33 11.78 -3.02
CA ASP A 291 -19.65 10.35 -3.02
C ASP A 291 -20.31 9.92 -4.33
N LYS A 292 -21.32 10.66 -4.77
CA LYS A 292 -21.97 10.42 -6.06
C LYS A 292 -21.00 10.54 -7.24
N ALA A 293 -20.15 11.56 -7.24
CA ALA A 293 -19.16 11.74 -8.33
C ALA A 293 -18.12 10.62 -8.36
N ILE A 294 -17.77 10.06 -7.19
CA ILE A 294 -16.89 8.90 -7.06
C ILE A 294 -17.58 7.65 -7.62
N ASP A 295 -18.85 7.42 -7.28
CA ASP A 295 -19.62 6.32 -7.84
C ASP A 295 -19.70 6.40 -9.37
N ASP A 296 -20.04 7.58 -9.89
CA ASP A 296 -20.13 7.83 -11.34
C ASP A 296 -18.77 7.59 -12.03
N GLU A 297 -17.64 8.00 -11.42
CA GLU A 297 -16.28 7.76 -11.93
C GLU A 297 -15.93 6.27 -11.94
N ILE A 298 -16.21 5.57 -10.84
CA ILE A 298 -15.90 4.15 -10.71
C ILE A 298 -16.71 3.33 -11.73
N GLU A 299 -18.00 3.55 -11.85
CA GLU A 299 -18.86 2.77 -12.76
C GLU A 299 -18.61 3.09 -14.23
N ASN A 300 -18.57 4.38 -14.60
CA ASN A 300 -18.57 4.79 -15.99
C ASN A 300 -17.18 4.85 -16.65
N ASP A 301 -16.09 4.95 -15.86
CA ASP A 301 -14.73 4.92 -16.38
C ASP A 301 -14.01 3.63 -15.98
N ILE A 302 -13.91 3.34 -14.67
CA ILE A 302 -13.02 2.27 -14.17
C ILE A 302 -13.58 0.88 -14.47
N ILE A 303 -14.82 0.60 -14.05
CA ILE A 303 -15.47 -0.72 -14.25
C ILE A 303 -15.71 -0.96 -15.73
N LYS A 304 -16.26 0.04 -16.42
CA LYS A 304 -16.52 -0.07 -17.85
C LYS A 304 -15.25 -0.35 -18.64
N PHE A 305 -14.15 0.33 -18.34
CA PHE A 305 -12.85 0.05 -18.96
C PHE A 305 -12.40 -1.40 -18.74
N ALA A 306 -12.50 -1.90 -17.49
CA ALA A 306 -12.12 -3.27 -17.17
C ALA A 306 -12.99 -4.29 -17.91
N GLU A 307 -14.30 -4.06 -17.99
CA GLU A 307 -15.26 -4.95 -18.68
C GLU A 307 -15.05 -4.98 -20.21
N GLU A 308 -14.78 -3.83 -20.81
CA GLU A 308 -14.55 -3.71 -22.26
C GLU A 308 -13.13 -4.12 -22.68
N SER A 309 -12.22 -4.31 -21.72
CA SER A 309 -10.83 -4.70 -21.98
C SER A 309 -10.70 -6.15 -22.48
N PRO A 310 -9.75 -6.40 -23.41
CA PRO A 310 -9.55 -7.74 -23.96
C PRO A 310 -8.94 -8.71 -22.92
N GLU A 311 -9.27 -9.98 -23.11
CA GLU A 311 -8.60 -11.08 -22.40
C GLU A 311 -7.16 -11.25 -22.89
N PRO A 312 -6.20 -11.64 -22.01
CA PRO A 312 -4.86 -12.00 -22.42
C PRO A 312 -4.86 -13.16 -23.43
N LYS A 313 -3.99 -13.09 -24.43
CA LYS A 313 -3.89 -14.15 -25.45
C LYS A 313 -3.15 -15.36 -24.91
N VAL A 314 -3.59 -16.55 -25.31
CA VAL A 314 -2.94 -17.81 -24.90
C VAL A 314 -1.50 -17.88 -25.41
N GLU A 315 -1.23 -17.32 -26.60
CA GLU A 315 0.11 -17.28 -27.19
C GLU A 315 1.10 -16.47 -26.32
N ASP A 316 0.58 -15.55 -25.50
CA ASP A 316 1.38 -14.70 -24.62
C ASP A 316 1.72 -15.34 -23.27
N LEU A 317 1.29 -16.60 -23.04
CA LEU A 317 1.48 -17.29 -21.77
C LEU A 317 2.94 -17.30 -21.29
N ASN A 318 3.87 -17.48 -22.21
CA ASN A 318 5.31 -17.54 -21.93
C ASN A 318 6.04 -16.20 -22.13
N LYS A 319 5.34 -15.15 -22.59
CA LYS A 319 5.93 -13.82 -22.69
C LYS A 319 6.15 -13.24 -21.29
N TYR A 320 7.17 -12.45 -21.15
CA TYR A 320 7.54 -11.75 -19.89
C TYR A 320 7.98 -12.68 -18.76
N VAL A 321 8.19 -13.97 -19.00
CA VAL A 321 8.75 -14.92 -18.01
C VAL A 321 10.27 -14.78 -17.94
N LEU A 322 10.90 -14.57 -19.09
CA LEU A 322 12.34 -14.31 -19.24
C LEU A 322 12.53 -13.03 -20.02
N ASP A 323 13.72 -12.43 -19.88
CA ASP A 323 14.11 -11.28 -20.72
C ASP A 323 14.36 -11.77 -22.15
N ASP A 324 13.60 -11.24 -23.11
CA ASP A 324 13.77 -11.58 -24.54
C ASP A 324 15.08 -11.02 -25.12
N ASN A 325 15.71 -10.06 -24.44
CA ASN A 325 17.00 -9.48 -24.83
C ASN A 325 17.94 -9.40 -23.62
N PRO A 326 18.42 -10.57 -23.12
CA PRO A 326 19.28 -10.61 -21.95
C PRO A 326 20.55 -9.79 -22.23
N ASP A 327 20.94 -8.91 -21.30
CA ASP A 327 22.21 -8.20 -21.36
C ASP A 327 23.34 -9.23 -21.59
N PRO A 328 24.12 -9.11 -22.67
CA PRO A 328 25.17 -10.07 -22.98
C PRO A 328 26.16 -10.32 -21.83
N ARG A 329 26.25 -9.38 -20.89
CA ARG A 329 27.04 -9.53 -19.66
C ARG A 329 26.46 -10.55 -18.70
N TRP A 330 25.18 -10.90 -18.85
CA TRP A 330 24.46 -11.89 -18.02
C TRP A 330 24.42 -13.29 -18.64
N VAL A 331 24.95 -13.46 -19.84
CA VAL A 331 25.16 -14.80 -20.42
C VAL A 331 26.28 -15.45 -19.62
N GLY A 332 25.96 -15.87 -18.44
CA GLY A 332 26.85 -16.60 -17.55
C GLY A 332 27.13 -18.02 -18.03
N PRO A 333 27.95 -18.78 -17.32
CA PRO A 333 28.40 -20.12 -17.71
C PRO A 333 27.30 -21.19 -17.84
N LEU A 334 26.03 -20.85 -17.58
CA LEU A 334 24.89 -21.76 -17.71
C LEU A 334 24.42 -22.01 -19.15
N HIS A 335 24.98 -21.31 -20.14
CA HIS A 335 24.68 -21.48 -21.58
C HIS A 335 25.87 -22.01 -22.38
N LYS A 336 26.84 -22.70 -21.73
CA LYS A 336 27.88 -23.45 -22.40
C LYS A 336 27.57 -24.94 -22.42
#